data_8180d22d7578c6275c108202a5da549d
#
_entry.id   8180d22d7578c6275c108202a5da549d
#
_cell.length_a   1.000
_cell.length_b   1.000
_cell.length_c   1.000
_cell.angle_alpha   90.00
_cell.angle_beta   90.00
_cell.angle_gamma   90.00
#
_symmetry.space_group_name_H-M   'P 1'
#
loop_
_entity.id
_entity.type
_entity.pdbx_description
1 polymer ?
#
loop_
_entity_poly.entity_id
_entity_poly.type
_entity_poly.pdbx_seq_one_letter_code
_entity_poly.pdbx_strand_id
1 'polypeptide(L)'
;MKICIFGGTGNISTSIVSELVQQGHDVYCFNRGLSGEIPKGAFQITGDRNDIEFYEKKMQEESFDYAIDMVCMHPDQATSTIRAFEGVKHLIFCSSASVYGREYSLYPKKEDYLIKPITKYALNKASSEKIFLDAFLKKKFPVTILR
;
A
#
# COMPACT_ATOMS: atom_id res chain seq x y z
N MET A 1 -7.60 5.76 15.94
CA MET A 1 -6.52 6.19 15.03
C MET A 1 -7.12 6.40 13.65
N LYS A 2 -6.61 7.37 12.89
CA LYS A 2 -7.06 7.64 11.52
C LYS A 2 -6.18 6.89 10.51
N ILE A 3 -6.77 5.93 9.79
CA ILE A 3 -6.04 4.97 8.94
C ILE A 3 -6.53 5.06 7.50
N CYS A 4 -5.62 5.22 6.55
CA CYS A 4 -5.92 5.17 5.12
C CYS A 4 -5.62 3.79 4.54
N ILE A 5 -6.57 3.21 3.79
CA ILE A 5 -6.38 1.96 3.05
C ILE A 5 -6.61 2.23 1.56
N PHE A 6 -5.58 2.00 0.75
CA PHE A 6 -5.71 2.07 -0.71
C PHE A 6 -6.35 0.79 -1.24
N GLY A 7 -7.53 0.93 -1.82
CA GLY A 7 -8.42 -0.16 -2.21
C GLY A 7 -9.62 -0.24 -1.25
N GLY A 8 -9.69 -1.25 -0.41
CA GLY A 8 -10.78 -1.42 0.58
C GLY A 8 -11.93 -2.30 0.09
N THR A 9 -12.03 -2.58 -1.22
CA THR A 9 -13.08 -3.41 -1.84
C THR A 9 -12.56 -4.74 -2.38
N GLY A 10 -11.26 -5.02 -2.26
CA GLY A 10 -10.66 -6.29 -2.67
C GLY A 10 -10.76 -7.37 -1.59
N ASN A 11 -10.52 -8.64 -1.96
CA ASN A 11 -10.68 -9.80 -1.06
C ASN A 11 -9.92 -9.67 0.27
N ILE A 12 -8.66 -9.22 0.22
CA ILE A 12 -7.84 -9.06 1.43
C ILE A 12 -8.20 -7.76 2.15
N SER A 13 -8.31 -6.67 1.43
CA SER A 13 -8.52 -5.34 2.02
C SER A 13 -9.87 -5.20 2.72
N THR A 14 -10.92 -5.87 2.23
CA THR A 14 -12.25 -5.88 2.89
C THR A 14 -12.17 -6.43 4.31
N SER A 15 -11.44 -7.53 4.51
CA SER A 15 -11.25 -8.12 5.85
C SER A 15 -10.44 -7.20 6.77
N ILE A 16 -9.38 -6.59 6.24
CA ILE A 16 -8.56 -5.63 7.00
C ILE A 16 -9.38 -4.42 7.44
N VAL A 17 -10.17 -3.83 6.51
CA VAL A 17 -11.04 -2.69 6.81
C VAL A 17 -12.04 -3.04 7.90
N SER A 18 -12.73 -4.20 7.76
CA SER A 18 -13.74 -4.65 8.73
C SER A 18 -13.15 -4.83 10.12
N GLU A 19 -11.97 -5.46 10.23
CA GLU A 19 -11.29 -5.69 11.49
C GLU A 19 -10.89 -4.36 12.16
N LEU A 20 -10.30 -3.43 11.41
CA LEU A 20 -9.89 -2.14 11.95
C LEU A 20 -11.07 -1.29 12.40
N VAL A 21 -12.20 -1.33 11.67
CA VAL A 21 -13.45 -0.68 12.10
C VAL A 21 -13.99 -1.29 13.39
N GLN A 22 -13.98 -2.62 13.52
CA GLN A 22 -14.41 -3.30 14.75
C GLN A 22 -13.53 -2.95 15.95
N GLN A 23 -12.25 -2.69 15.72
CA GLN A 23 -11.32 -2.21 16.75
C GLN A 23 -11.50 -0.72 17.12
N GLY A 24 -12.46 -0.02 16.51
CA GLY A 24 -12.79 1.37 16.81
C GLY A 24 -11.83 2.39 16.16
N HIS A 25 -11.27 2.06 15.01
CA HIS A 25 -10.45 2.99 14.23
C HIS A 25 -11.27 3.73 13.19
N ASP A 26 -10.88 4.98 12.87
CA ASP A 26 -11.44 5.76 11.77
C ASP A 26 -10.75 5.32 10.47
N VAL A 27 -11.40 4.43 9.73
CA VAL A 27 -10.82 3.79 8.53
C VAL A 27 -11.35 4.46 7.28
N TYR A 28 -10.44 4.96 6.45
CA TYR A 28 -10.73 5.62 5.18
C TYR A 28 -10.22 4.77 4.02
N CYS A 29 -11.13 4.41 3.12
CA CYS A 29 -10.81 3.66 1.91
C CYS A 29 -10.65 4.64 0.74
N PHE A 30 -9.43 4.78 0.21
CA PHE A 30 -9.18 5.55 -1.01
C PHE A 30 -9.29 4.64 -2.22
N ASN A 31 -10.27 4.89 -3.08
CA ASN A 31 -10.50 4.13 -4.30
C ASN A 31 -11.27 4.94 -5.35
N ARG A 32 -11.40 4.41 -6.57
CA ARG A 32 -12.10 5.09 -7.68
C ARG A 32 -13.62 5.01 -7.60
N GLY A 33 -14.19 4.29 -6.64
CA GLY A 33 -15.64 4.08 -6.54
C GLY A 33 -16.25 3.21 -7.65
N LEU A 34 -15.43 2.45 -8.41
CA LEU A 34 -15.87 1.70 -9.59
C LEU A 34 -16.23 0.25 -9.31
N SER A 35 -15.86 -0.30 -8.17
CA SER A 35 -16.03 -1.73 -7.86
C SER A 35 -16.29 -1.96 -6.38
N GLY A 36 -17.42 -2.63 -6.09
CA GLY A 36 -17.81 -3.05 -4.75
C GLY A 36 -18.13 -1.89 -3.80
N GLU A 37 -18.71 -2.25 -2.68
CA GLU A 37 -18.94 -1.34 -1.56
C GLU A 37 -17.84 -1.50 -0.52
N ILE A 38 -17.49 -0.42 0.17
CA ILE A 38 -16.59 -0.49 1.32
C ILE A 38 -17.32 -1.09 2.52
N PRO A 39 -16.63 -1.76 3.45
CA PRO A 39 -17.24 -2.29 4.66
C PRO A 39 -17.97 -1.21 5.47
N LYS A 40 -19.08 -1.61 6.09
CA LYS A 40 -19.89 -0.72 6.93
C LYS A 40 -19.05 -0.16 8.08
N GLY A 41 -19.17 1.14 8.29
CA GLY A 41 -18.42 1.88 9.32
C GLY A 41 -17.09 2.46 8.84
N ALA A 42 -16.65 2.14 7.64
CA ALA A 42 -15.52 2.82 6.99
C ALA A 42 -16.00 4.06 6.21
N PHE A 43 -15.09 4.99 5.95
CA PHE A 43 -15.32 6.19 5.16
C PHE A 43 -14.71 6.02 3.78
N GLN A 44 -15.35 6.52 2.74
CA GLN A 44 -14.84 6.50 1.38
C GLN A 44 -14.25 7.85 0.98
N ILE A 45 -13.06 7.81 0.40
CA ILE A 45 -12.47 8.93 -0.34
C ILE A 45 -12.36 8.49 -1.81
N THR A 46 -13.16 9.11 -2.67
CA THR A 46 -13.15 8.77 -4.09
C THR A 46 -12.10 9.58 -4.83
N GLY A 47 -11.23 8.90 -5.60
CA GLY A 47 -10.20 9.53 -6.41
C GLY A 47 -9.36 8.51 -7.16
N ASP A 48 -8.62 8.98 -8.15
CA ASP A 48 -7.63 8.18 -8.87
C ASP A 48 -6.22 8.54 -8.35
N ARG A 49 -5.48 7.54 -7.87
CA ARG A 49 -4.09 7.74 -7.43
C ARG A 49 -3.13 8.13 -8.56
N ASN A 50 -3.54 7.97 -9.83
CA ASN A 50 -2.76 8.41 -10.98
C ASN A 50 -2.95 9.92 -11.27
N ASP A 51 -3.98 10.54 -10.72
CA ASP A 51 -4.05 11.98 -10.58
C ASP A 51 -3.19 12.40 -9.37
N ILE A 52 -1.90 12.53 -9.64
CA ILE A 52 -0.86 12.68 -8.60
C ILE A 52 -1.09 13.95 -7.78
N GLU A 53 -1.43 15.05 -8.41
CA GLU A 53 -1.63 16.34 -7.74
C GLU A 53 -2.83 16.28 -6.77
N PHE A 54 -3.97 15.79 -7.24
CA PHE A 54 -5.15 15.58 -6.40
C PHE A 54 -4.85 14.61 -5.26
N TYR A 55 -4.23 13.48 -5.58
CA TYR A 55 -3.93 12.42 -4.62
C TYR A 55 -3.02 12.90 -3.50
N GLU A 56 -1.87 13.49 -3.83
CA GLU A 56 -0.90 13.95 -2.83
C GLU A 56 -1.50 15.03 -1.93
N LYS A 57 -2.15 16.03 -2.52
CA LYS A 57 -2.84 17.09 -1.78
C LYS A 57 -3.92 16.53 -0.85
N LYS A 58 -4.78 15.64 -1.36
CA LYS A 58 -5.86 15.05 -0.56
C LYS A 58 -5.35 14.25 0.63
N MET A 59 -4.31 13.44 0.45
CA MET A 59 -3.75 12.64 1.55
C MET A 59 -3.08 13.52 2.61
N GLN A 60 -2.39 14.57 2.21
CA GLN A 60 -1.74 15.53 3.12
C GLN A 60 -2.79 16.32 3.93
N GLU A 61 -3.88 16.79 3.30
CA GLU A 61 -4.98 17.49 3.97
C GLU A 61 -5.66 16.62 5.03
N GLU A 62 -5.84 15.33 4.76
CA GLU A 62 -6.50 14.39 5.68
C GLU A 62 -5.64 14.04 6.89
N SER A 63 -4.32 14.12 6.80
CA SER A 63 -3.38 13.87 7.92
C SER A 63 -3.61 12.54 8.62
N PHE A 64 -3.33 11.43 7.94
CA PHE A 64 -3.51 10.08 8.48
C PHE A 64 -2.40 9.70 9.48
N ASP A 65 -2.78 8.94 10.52
CA ASP A 65 -1.81 8.32 11.44
C ASP A 65 -1.05 7.17 10.77
N TYR A 66 -1.78 6.33 10.03
CA TYR A 66 -1.26 5.11 9.39
C TYR A 66 -1.83 4.96 7.98
N ALA A 67 -1.08 4.26 7.13
CA ALA A 67 -1.53 3.93 5.78
C ALA A 67 -1.22 2.47 5.42
N ILE A 68 -2.11 1.85 4.63
CA ILE A 68 -1.93 0.50 4.06
C ILE A 68 -2.12 0.59 2.56
N ASP A 69 -1.05 0.40 1.80
CA ASP A 69 -1.10 0.44 0.33
C ASP A 69 -1.19 -0.97 -0.27
N MET A 70 -2.41 -1.36 -0.63
CA MET A 70 -2.72 -2.65 -1.27
C MET A 70 -2.59 -2.60 -2.79
N VAL A 71 -2.57 -1.41 -3.39
CA VAL A 71 -2.75 -1.22 -4.85
C VAL A 71 -1.65 -0.40 -5.51
N CYS A 72 -0.46 -0.31 -4.92
CA CYS A 72 0.71 0.25 -5.59
C CYS A 72 1.20 -0.72 -6.67
N MET A 73 0.88 -0.44 -7.92
CA MET A 73 1.17 -1.30 -9.08
C MET A 73 2.35 -0.81 -9.94
N HIS A 74 2.83 0.40 -9.68
CA HIS A 74 3.91 1.04 -10.43
C HIS A 74 4.88 1.80 -9.52
N PRO A 75 6.18 1.91 -9.89
CA PRO A 75 7.18 2.64 -9.11
C PRO A 75 6.83 4.11 -8.87
N ASP A 76 6.22 4.78 -9.85
CA ASP A 76 5.81 6.18 -9.71
C ASP A 76 4.76 6.37 -8.61
N GLN A 77 3.89 5.39 -8.43
CA GLN A 77 2.92 5.38 -7.34
C GLN A 77 3.59 5.23 -5.97
N ALA A 78 4.68 4.45 -5.86
CA ALA A 78 5.45 4.39 -4.62
C ALA A 78 6.09 5.74 -4.28
N THR A 79 6.66 6.42 -5.31
CA THR A 79 7.23 7.76 -5.14
C THR A 79 6.20 8.78 -4.68
N SER A 80 5.03 8.79 -5.32
CA SER A 80 3.91 9.66 -4.95
C SER A 80 3.38 9.35 -3.54
N THR A 81 3.28 8.06 -3.16
CA THR A 81 2.86 7.66 -1.82
C THR A 81 3.80 8.18 -0.73
N ILE A 82 5.12 8.15 -0.96
CA ILE A 82 6.09 8.70 0.00
C ILE A 82 5.87 10.19 0.23
N ARG A 83 5.56 10.97 -0.83
CA ARG A 83 5.26 12.40 -0.72
C ARG A 83 3.90 12.65 -0.06
N ALA A 84 2.89 11.87 -0.44
CA ALA A 84 1.53 11.97 0.07
C ALA A 84 1.43 11.71 1.59
N PHE A 85 2.30 10.83 2.10
CA PHE A 85 2.31 10.39 3.49
C PHE A 85 3.56 10.85 4.26
N GLU A 86 4.11 11.99 3.89
CA GLU A 86 5.17 12.62 4.69
C GLU A 86 4.65 12.91 6.10
N GLY A 87 5.37 12.40 7.12
CA GLY A 87 4.96 12.54 8.52
C GLY A 87 4.02 11.46 9.05
N VAL A 88 3.59 10.48 8.24
CA VAL A 88 2.83 9.31 8.73
C VAL A 88 3.62 8.55 9.79
N LYS A 89 2.93 8.01 10.81
CA LYS A 89 3.58 7.20 11.86
C LYS A 89 4.11 5.88 11.31
N HIS A 90 3.36 5.25 10.41
CA HIS A 90 3.81 4.05 9.70
C HIS A 90 2.98 3.78 8.45
N LEU A 91 3.63 3.24 7.41
CA LEU A 91 2.99 2.76 6.18
C LEU A 91 3.28 1.27 6.00
N ILE A 92 2.25 0.50 5.64
CA ILE A 92 2.40 -0.89 5.21
C ILE A 92 2.22 -0.93 3.70
N PHE A 93 3.26 -1.39 2.98
CA PHE A 93 3.18 -1.65 1.55
C PHE A 93 2.97 -3.15 1.29
N CYS A 94 1.85 -3.50 0.67
CA CYS A 94 1.58 -4.86 0.24
C CYS A 94 2.27 -5.11 -1.12
N SER A 95 3.43 -5.78 -1.06
CA SER A 95 4.15 -6.24 -2.23
C SER A 95 3.57 -7.57 -2.73
N SER A 96 4.39 -8.55 -3.05
CA SER A 96 3.95 -9.87 -3.52
C SER A 96 5.09 -10.88 -3.44
N ALA A 97 4.79 -12.10 -3.05
CA ALA A 97 5.73 -13.21 -3.15
C ALA A 97 6.21 -13.50 -4.59
N SER A 98 5.51 -12.98 -5.61
CA SER A 98 5.94 -13.10 -7.02
C SER A 98 7.27 -12.41 -7.32
N VAL A 99 7.77 -11.52 -6.45
CA VAL A 99 9.08 -10.88 -6.58
C VAL A 99 10.24 -11.88 -6.51
N TYR A 100 10.03 -13.06 -5.88
CA TYR A 100 11.03 -14.14 -5.82
C TYR A 100 11.09 -15.01 -7.09
N GLY A 101 10.18 -14.81 -8.05
CA GLY A 101 10.11 -15.63 -9.26
C GLY A 101 9.56 -17.04 -9.02
N ARG A 102 9.94 -17.99 -9.89
CA ARG A 102 9.39 -19.38 -9.91
C ARG A 102 10.39 -20.44 -9.48
N GLU A 103 11.28 -20.15 -8.58
CA GLU A 103 12.23 -21.15 -8.09
C GLU A 103 11.54 -22.05 -7.04
N TYR A 104 11.08 -23.24 -7.48
CA TYR A 104 10.25 -24.14 -6.65
C TYR A 104 11.04 -24.94 -5.61
N SER A 105 12.37 -24.99 -5.72
CA SER A 105 13.24 -25.71 -4.77
C SER A 105 13.42 -25.01 -3.43
N LEU A 106 12.96 -23.76 -3.31
CA LEU A 106 13.15 -22.91 -2.13
C LEU A 106 11.82 -22.63 -1.45
N TYR A 107 11.29 -23.59 -0.72
CA TYR A 107 10.09 -23.43 0.11
C TYR A 107 10.37 -23.85 1.55
N PRO A 108 9.79 -23.15 2.56
CA PRO A 108 9.06 -21.88 2.44
C PRO A 108 9.95 -20.72 1.95
N LYS A 109 9.37 -19.75 1.23
CA LYS A 109 10.10 -18.54 0.82
C LYS A 109 10.42 -17.70 2.05
N LYS A 110 11.66 -17.20 2.14
CA LYS A 110 12.13 -16.31 3.21
C LYS A 110 12.44 -14.92 2.65
N GLU A 111 12.41 -13.92 3.51
CA GLU A 111 12.58 -12.52 3.14
C GLU A 111 13.98 -12.20 2.60
N ASP A 112 15.00 -12.97 2.99
CA ASP A 112 16.39 -12.85 2.56
C ASP A 112 16.69 -13.53 1.22
N TYR A 113 15.71 -14.23 0.62
CA TYR A 113 15.90 -14.86 -0.68
C TYR A 113 16.05 -13.83 -1.80
N LEU A 114 16.83 -14.20 -2.80
CA LEU A 114 17.13 -13.34 -3.93
C LEU A 114 15.85 -12.98 -4.71
N ILE A 115 15.64 -11.70 -4.91
CA ILE A 115 14.54 -11.15 -5.73
C ILE A 115 14.86 -11.41 -7.20
N LYS A 116 14.03 -12.22 -7.87
CA LYS A 116 14.15 -12.60 -9.29
C LYS A 116 12.80 -12.48 -10.03
N PRO A 117 12.22 -11.26 -10.12
CA PRO A 117 10.91 -11.09 -10.72
C PRO A 117 10.94 -11.42 -12.22
N ILE A 118 9.94 -12.17 -12.70
CA ILE A 118 9.87 -12.64 -14.10
C ILE A 118 8.65 -12.10 -14.87
N THR A 119 7.71 -11.44 -14.18
CA THR A 119 6.54 -10.82 -14.81
C THR A 119 6.61 -9.31 -14.66
N LYS A 120 5.96 -8.56 -15.56
CA LYS A 120 5.85 -7.09 -15.45
C LYS A 120 5.28 -6.66 -14.09
N TYR A 121 4.27 -7.37 -13.59
CA TYR A 121 3.72 -7.14 -12.26
C TYR A 121 4.78 -7.29 -11.16
N ALA A 122 5.51 -8.41 -11.15
CA ALA A 122 6.54 -8.67 -10.16
C ALA A 122 7.73 -7.69 -10.26
N LEU A 123 8.12 -7.30 -11.48
CA LEU A 123 9.13 -6.26 -11.72
C LEU A 123 8.70 -4.92 -11.13
N ASN A 124 7.45 -4.51 -11.37
CA ASN A 124 6.91 -3.26 -10.81
C ASN A 124 6.87 -3.30 -9.27
N LYS A 125 6.42 -4.42 -8.68
CA LYS A 125 6.42 -4.59 -7.21
C LYS A 125 7.83 -4.51 -6.65
N ALA A 126 8.79 -5.24 -7.21
CA ALA A 126 10.20 -5.20 -6.77
C ALA A 126 10.82 -3.80 -6.92
N SER A 127 10.51 -3.08 -7.99
CA SER A 127 10.94 -1.69 -8.18
C SER A 127 10.31 -0.74 -7.14
N SER A 128 9.05 -0.93 -6.82
CA SER A 128 8.37 -0.18 -5.76
C SER A 128 8.96 -0.46 -4.37
N GLU A 129 9.28 -1.73 -4.07
CA GLU A 129 9.99 -2.10 -2.84
C GLU A 129 11.32 -1.35 -2.69
N LYS A 130 12.09 -1.28 -3.78
CA LYS A 130 13.38 -0.54 -3.77
C LYS A 130 13.19 0.94 -3.45
N ILE A 131 12.15 1.58 -4.00
CA ILE A 131 11.85 3.00 -3.73
C ILE A 131 11.49 3.19 -2.26
N PHE A 132 10.62 2.36 -1.68
CA PHE A 132 10.29 2.43 -0.27
C PHE A 132 11.48 2.14 0.64
N LEU A 133 12.30 1.15 0.31
CA LEU A 133 13.51 0.82 1.05
C LEU A 133 14.53 1.98 1.00
N ASP A 134 14.74 2.58 -0.15
CA ASP A 134 15.58 3.77 -0.31
C ASP A 134 15.06 4.96 0.53
N ALA A 135 13.75 5.17 0.58
CA ALA A 135 13.14 6.20 1.40
C ALA A 135 13.35 5.92 2.92
N PHE A 136 13.20 4.67 3.34
CA PHE A 136 13.52 4.26 4.71
C PHE A 136 14.98 4.53 5.06
N LEU A 137 15.92 4.10 4.22
CA LEU A 137 17.35 4.23 4.50
C LEU A 137 17.81 5.70 4.51
N LYS A 138 17.35 6.51 3.53
CA LYS A 138 17.83 7.88 3.32
C LYS A 138 17.06 8.92 4.13
N LYS A 139 15.75 8.74 4.29
CA LYS A 139 14.83 9.72 4.90
C LYS A 139 14.14 9.24 6.16
N LYS A 140 14.42 8.00 6.60
CA LYS A 140 13.74 7.35 7.73
C LYS A 140 12.22 7.26 7.54
N PHE A 141 11.74 7.20 6.29
CA PHE A 141 10.32 7.01 6.01
C PHE A 141 9.84 5.69 6.61
N PRO A 142 8.85 5.70 7.52
CA PRO A 142 8.49 4.53 8.31
C PRO A 142 7.63 3.56 7.48
N VAL A 143 8.23 2.51 6.94
CA VAL A 143 7.54 1.56 6.08
C VAL A 143 7.86 0.11 6.44
N THR A 144 6.83 -0.74 6.38
CA THR A 144 6.96 -2.22 6.35
C THR A 144 6.52 -2.73 4.98
N ILE A 145 7.32 -3.61 4.39
CA ILE A 145 7.03 -4.27 3.11
C ILE A 145 6.58 -5.70 3.39
N LEU A 146 5.36 -6.06 2.96
CA LEU A 146 4.83 -7.42 3.05
C LEU A 146 4.86 -8.09 1.67
N ARG A 147 5.39 -9.31 1.57
CA ARG A 147 5.49 -10.07 0.33
C ARG A 147 4.58 -11.28 0.29
#